data_43d364248235db26212f3e8a08e1e372
#
_entry.id   43d364248235db26212f3e8a08e1e372
#
_cell.length_a   1.000
_cell.length_b   1.000
_cell.length_c   1.000
_cell.angle_alpha   90.00
_cell.angle_beta   90.00
_cell.angle_gamma   90.00
#
_symmetry.space_group_name_H-M   'P 1'
#
loop_
_entity.id
_entity.type
_entity.pdbx_description
1 polymer ?
#
loop_
_entity_poly.entity_id
_entity_poly.type
_entity_poly.pdbx_seq_one_letter_code
_entity_poly.pdbx_strand_id
1 'polypeptide(L)'
;NATSRALKTYLTCEKKWDVQEVGAFSSKNKYSFVQVKDGGTYFFGAYEFLGFTQAMDPYYEHLKQQGFRILSLAHSKDQITSPDDMELLGHVVLSDEIKDNTKETFDYFESQGVEVKIISGDNHVAVYGVARKAGFKESARAIDMIKVSDEDFERVVLEHDIFGRVTPEQKEKMVTVLQNAGKTVAMSGDGVNDVLALKKADISFAMNGATSAAKSVSNIVFLTDDFAVFYDILMEGRRVINNIQKVASLFLTKTFFSIVFAILSVIFGLEFAFIPIQFTIISAITIGIPSFFLTFESNKEKVSPHFMRDILTNAAIGGGILVASVLLTNFLIPDPGQVKFICFLLALVNGLCLVAKVSLPFNRYKLVLLTFLSFAGLVGVLANTFIIRGAFVPLEATQVLYVAILTVVIGSFHYLTRRKS
;
A
#
# COMPACT_ATOMS: atom_id res chain seq x y z
N ASN A 1 -9.05 30.27 1.46
CA ASN A 1 -7.89 29.42 1.21
C ASN A 1 -6.77 29.73 2.23
N ALA A 2 -5.71 28.94 2.26
CA ALA A 2 -4.59 29.09 3.20
C ALA A 2 -3.90 30.46 3.06
N THR A 3 -3.64 30.89 1.84
CA THR A 3 -3.05 32.21 1.53
C THR A 3 -3.88 33.34 2.12
N SER A 4 -5.20 33.32 1.96
CA SER A 4 -6.09 34.36 2.48
C SER A 4 -6.12 34.39 4.02
N ARG A 5 -6.00 33.21 4.66
CA ARG A 5 -5.88 33.11 6.13
C ARG A 5 -4.55 33.72 6.62
N ALA A 6 -3.45 33.31 6.00
CA ALA A 6 -2.13 33.85 6.33
C ALA A 6 -2.07 35.38 6.19
N LEU A 7 -2.60 35.92 5.08
CA LEU A 7 -2.67 37.36 4.86
C LEU A 7 -3.51 38.07 5.93
N LYS A 8 -4.68 37.54 6.30
CA LYS A 8 -5.54 38.12 7.35
C LYS A 8 -4.91 38.09 8.74
N THR A 9 -4.06 37.12 9.01
CA THR A 9 -3.36 37.03 10.31
C THR A 9 -2.21 38.05 10.38
N TYR A 10 -1.54 38.30 9.25
CA TYR A 10 -0.37 39.18 9.21
C TYR A 10 -0.70 40.65 8.92
N LEU A 11 -1.72 40.89 8.08
CA LEU A 11 -2.12 42.24 7.68
C LEU A 11 -3.39 42.64 8.44
N THR A 12 -3.28 43.62 9.32
CA THR A 12 -4.41 44.28 9.96
C THR A 12 -4.74 45.57 9.22
N CYS A 13 -5.98 45.74 8.78
CA CYS A 13 -6.43 46.95 8.11
C CYS A 13 -7.71 47.47 8.80
N GLU A 14 -7.66 48.71 9.27
CA GLU A 14 -8.83 49.40 9.88
C GLU A 14 -9.67 50.13 8.86
N LYS A 15 -9.13 50.46 7.67
CA LYS A 15 -9.81 51.24 6.65
C LYS A 15 -10.67 50.37 5.75
N LYS A 16 -11.97 50.58 5.72
CA LYS A 16 -12.89 49.98 4.75
C LYS A 16 -12.93 50.82 3.48
N TRP A 17 -12.75 50.21 2.34
CA TRP A 17 -12.83 50.82 1.03
C TRP A 17 -14.24 50.61 0.46
N ASP A 18 -14.73 51.56 -0.37
CA ASP A 18 -16.00 51.41 -1.11
C ASP A 18 -15.74 50.54 -2.35
N VAL A 19 -16.00 49.25 -2.22
CA VAL A 19 -15.73 48.23 -3.25
C VAL A 19 -16.91 48.20 -4.22
N GLN A 20 -16.62 48.37 -5.52
CA GLN A 20 -17.60 48.31 -6.60
C GLN A 20 -17.72 46.93 -7.22
N GLU A 21 -16.57 46.28 -7.50
CA GLU A 21 -16.53 44.95 -8.11
C GLU A 21 -15.41 44.12 -7.53
N VAL A 22 -15.59 42.81 -7.47
CA VAL A 22 -14.60 41.83 -7.02
C VAL A 22 -14.50 40.69 -8.03
N GLY A 23 -13.36 40.58 -8.67
CA GLY A 23 -13.00 39.42 -9.49
C GLY A 23 -12.31 38.33 -8.64
N ALA A 24 -13.00 37.23 -8.40
CA ALA A 24 -12.45 36.14 -7.63
C ALA A 24 -11.25 35.49 -8.36
N PHE A 25 -10.33 34.93 -7.58
CA PHE A 25 -9.20 34.19 -8.14
C PHE A 25 -9.67 33.02 -9.01
N SER A 26 -9.14 32.91 -10.22
CA SER A 26 -9.33 31.76 -11.09
C SER A 26 -8.02 31.04 -11.38
N SER A 27 -8.08 29.73 -11.49
CA SER A 27 -6.91 28.92 -11.86
C SER A 27 -6.41 29.20 -13.28
N LYS A 28 -7.27 29.75 -14.14
CA LYS A 28 -6.93 30.15 -15.51
C LYS A 28 -6.16 31.47 -15.54
N ASN A 29 -6.65 32.47 -14.82
CA ASN A 29 -6.09 33.83 -14.84
C ASN A 29 -4.94 34.01 -13.83
N LYS A 30 -4.88 33.15 -12.77
CA LYS A 30 -3.85 33.21 -11.72
C LYS A 30 -3.78 34.52 -10.93
N TYR A 31 -4.82 35.35 -11.00
CA TYR A 31 -5.00 36.56 -10.21
C TYR A 31 -6.45 36.74 -9.74
N SER A 32 -6.64 37.64 -8.78
CA SER A 32 -7.91 38.22 -8.37
C SER A 32 -7.80 39.74 -8.46
N PHE A 33 -8.94 40.46 -8.57
CA PHE A 33 -8.95 41.92 -8.57
C PHE A 33 -10.07 42.48 -7.69
N VAL A 34 -9.89 43.73 -7.30
CA VAL A 34 -10.89 44.53 -6.58
C VAL A 34 -10.94 45.92 -7.18
N GLN A 35 -12.08 46.36 -7.63
CA GLN A 35 -12.35 47.72 -8.07
C GLN A 35 -12.83 48.54 -6.89
N VAL A 36 -12.20 49.70 -6.70
CA VAL A 36 -12.55 50.63 -5.60
C VAL A 36 -13.06 51.92 -6.20
N LYS A 37 -14.15 52.44 -5.66
CA LYS A 37 -14.71 53.70 -6.07
C LYS A 37 -13.69 54.82 -5.88
N ASP A 38 -13.44 55.58 -6.94
CA ASP A 38 -12.47 56.69 -6.98
C ASP A 38 -11.02 56.24 -6.65
N GLY A 39 -10.72 54.93 -6.65
CA GLY A 39 -9.43 54.38 -6.29
C GLY A 39 -8.81 53.41 -7.32
N GLY A 40 -9.46 53.25 -8.50
CA GLY A 40 -8.99 52.34 -9.55
C GLY A 40 -9.12 50.84 -9.22
N THR A 41 -8.35 50.02 -9.85
CA THR A 41 -8.40 48.55 -9.69
C THR A 41 -7.10 48.01 -9.11
N TYR A 42 -7.22 47.16 -8.09
CA TYR A 42 -6.10 46.46 -7.48
C TYR A 42 -6.12 45.00 -7.91
N PHE A 43 -5.01 44.51 -8.43
CA PHE A 43 -4.80 43.10 -8.83
C PHE A 43 -3.84 42.42 -7.88
N PHE A 44 -4.17 41.19 -7.51
CA PHE A 44 -3.32 40.36 -6.65
C PHE A 44 -3.18 38.95 -7.21
N GLY A 45 -1.95 38.54 -7.54
CA GLY A 45 -1.72 37.25 -8.18
C GLY A 45 -0.25 36.95 -8.52
N ALA A 46 -0.04 35.99 -9.40
CA ALA A 46 1.30 35.65 -9.88
C ALA A 46 1.81 36.71 -10.84
N TYR A 47 3.05 37.15 -10.65
CA TYR A 47 3.70 38.26 -11.39
C TYR A 47 3.58 38.09 -12.91
N GLU A 48 3.77 36.88 -13.41
CA GLU A 48 3.76 36.56 -14.84
C GLU A 48 2.39 36.73 -15.51
N PHE A 49 1.34 36.81 -14.71
CA PHE A 49 -0.06 36.96 -15.17
C PHE A 49 -0.63 38.38 -14.96
N LEU A 50 0.18 39.29 -14.44
CA LEU A 50 -0.19 40.68 -14.19
C LEU A 50 0.24 41.65 -15.31
N GLY A 51 0.62 41.16 -16.50
CA GLY A 51 0.88 41.99 -17.68
C GLY A 51 2.20 42.78 -17.63
N PHE A 52 3.08 42.52 -16.67
CA PHE A 52 4.39 43.18 -16.63
C PHE A 52 5.30 42.67 -17.73
N THR A 53 5.88 43.59 -18.51
CA THR A 53 6.85 43.30 -19.58
C THR A 53 8.29 43.13 -19.05
N GLN A 54 8.56 43.69 -17.88
CA GLN A 54 9.89 43.57 -17.23
C GLN A 54 10.00 42.25 -16.48
N ALA A 55 11.20 41.70 -16.45
CA ALA A 55 11.50 40.55 -15.61
C ALA A 55 11.33 40.92 -14.12
N MET A 56 10.91 39.97 -13.30
CA MET A 56 10.87 40.13 -11.84
C MET A 56 12.31 40.43 -11.33
N ASP A 57 12.38 41.23 -10.26
CA ASP A 57 13.66 41.54 -9.60
C ASP A 57 14.40 40.21 -9.24
N PRO A 58 15.70 40.10 -9.57
CA PRO A 58 16.49 38.90 -9.28
C PRO A 58 16.44 38.43 -7.82
N TYR A 59 16.24 39.32 -6.88
CA TYR A 59 16.04 38.97 -5.46
C TYR A 59 14.82 38.06 -5.25
N TYR A 60 13.69 38.40 -5.86
CA TYR A 60 12.47 37.59 -5.73
C TYR A 60 12.54 36.30 -6.55
N GLU A 61 13.25 36.32 -7.69
CA GLU A 61 13.52 35.07 -8.44
C GLU A 61 14.38 34.11 -7.62
N HIS A 62 15.39 34.64 -6.90
CA HIS A 62 16.18 33.84 -5.97
C HIS A 62 15.33 33.26 -4.83
N LEU A 63 14.40 34.02 -4.24
CA LEU A 63 13.47 33.52 -3.24
C LEU A 63 12.55 32.43 -3.78
N LYS A 64 12.07 32.53 -5.05
CA LYS A 64 11.33 31.43 -5.70
C LYS A 64 12.16 30.14 -5.78
N GLN A 65 13.44 30.26 -6.18
CA GLN A 65 14.36 29.11 -6.21
C GLN A 65 14.57 28.49 -4.83
N GLN A 66 14.47 29.27 -3.77
CA GLN A 66 14.47 28.79 -2.39
C GLN A 66 13.13 28.21 -1.92
N GLY A 67 12.10 28.15 -2.79
CA GLY A 67 10.80 27.57 -2.46
C GLY A 67 9.85 28.52 -1.74
N PHE A 68 10.05 29.85 -1.83
CA PHE A 68 9.07 30.82 -1.42
C PHE A 68 8.04 31.08 -2.53
N ARG A 69 6.80 31.26 -2.16
CA ARG A 69 5.74 31.65 -3.07
C ARG A 69 5.64 33.18 -3.10
N ILE A 70 5.83 33.77 -4.28
CA ILE A 70 5.77 35.21 -4.48
C ILE A 70 4.43 35.57 -5.13
N LEU A 71 3.67 36.42 -4.49
CA LEU A 71 2.45 37.03 -5.05
C LEU A 71 2.68 38.54 -5.16
N SER A 72 2.22 39.11 -6.27
CA SER A 72 2.41 40.53 -6.57
C SER A 72 1.10 41.29 -6.42
N LEU A 73 1.18 42.48 -5.89
CA LEU A 73 0.10 43.45 -5.81
C LEU A 73 0.38 44.56 -6.83
N ALA A 74 -0.57 44.77 -7.71
CA ALA A 74 -0.50 45.80 -8.74
C ALA A 74 -1.74 46.69 -8.71
N HIS A 75 -1.62 47.88 -9.20
CA HIS A 75 -2.67 48.89 -9.23
C HIS A 75 -2.77 49.56 -10.62
N SER A 76 -4.00 49.71 -11.09
CA SER A 76 -4.32 50.58 -12.21
C SER A 76 -5.25 51.69 -11.72
N LYS A 77 -5.01 52.89 -12.23
CA LYS A 77 -5.90 54.04 -11.95
C LYS A 77 -7.27 53.89 -12.61
N ASP A 78 -7.34 53.05 -13.65
CA ASP A 78 -8.55 52.81 -14.40
C ASP A 78 -9.39 51.67 -13.80
N GLN A 79 -10.70 51.72 -14.08
CA GLN A 79 -11.64 50.66 -13.72
C GLN A 79 -11.58 49.56 -14.78
N ILE A 80 -10.61 48.62 -14.63
CA ILE A 80 -10.33 47.56 -15.61
C ILE A 80 -10.53 46.19 -14.97
N THR A 81 -10.95 45.20 -15.75
CA THR A 81 -11.12 43.80 -15.31
C THR A 81 -9.97 42.88 -15.79
N SER A 82 -9.09 43.39 -16.62
CA SER A 82 -7.91 42.68 -17.15
C SER A 82 -6.65 43.46 -16.84
N PRO A 83 -5.54 42.79 -16.51
CA PRO A 83 -4.27 43.44 -16.22
C PRO A 83 -3.71 44.15 -17.46
N ASP A 84 -3.71 45.47 -17.44
CA ASP A 84 -3.13 46.28 -18.47
C ASP A 84 -2.65 47.60 -17.84
N ASP A 85 -1.52 48.14 -18.29
CA ASP A 85 -0.90 49.40 -17.85
C ASP A 85 -0.94 49.61 -16.32
N MET A 86 -0.29 48.67 -15.59
CA MET A 86 -0.35 48.64 -14.13
C MET A 86 0.96 49.07 -13.47
N GLU A 87 0.82 49.70 -12.31
CA GLU A 87 1.91 49.99 -11.39
C GLU A 87 2.08 48.84 -10.39
N LEU A 88 3.30 48.32 -10.27
CA LEU A 88 3.63 47.33 -9.24
C LEU A 88 3.76 48.04 -7.88
N LEU A 89 2.90 47.67 -6.92
CA LEU A 89 2.94 48.20 -5.56
C LEU A 89 3.89 47.40 -4.65
N GLY A 90 4.07 46.12 -4.91
CA GLY A 90 4.97 45.31 -4.11
C GLY A 90 4.69 43.81 -4.23
N HIS A 91 5.44 43.05 -3.43
CA HIS A 91 5.35 41.59 -3.40
C HIS A 91 5.03 41.10 -1.99
N VAL A 92 4.26 40.02 -1.92
CA VAL A 92 4.04 39.23 -0.71
C VAL A 92 4.78 37.91 -0.85
N VAL A 93 5.69 37.68 0.09
CA VAL A 93 6.50 36.46 0.15
C VAL A 93 5.86 35.52 1.15
N LEU A 94 5.48 34.34 0.70
CA LEU A 94 4.86 33.30 1.51
C LEU A 94 5.82 32.11 1.60
N SER A 95 5.91 31.51 2.80
CA SER A 95 6.62 30.27 3.03
C SER A 95 5.62 29.19 3.40
N ASP A 96 5.68 28.05 2.72
CA ASP A 96 4.95 26.88 3.17
C ASP A 96 5.69 26.26 4.35
N GLU A 97 4.95 25.89 5.38
CA GLU A 97 5.47 25.14 6.54
C GLU A 97 5.65 23.68 6.13
N ILE A 98 6.90 23.23 6.14
CA ILE A 98 7.23 21.84 5.86
C ILE A 98 7.12 21.06 7.16
N LYS A 99 6.41 19.95 7.14
CA LYS A 99 6.24 19.08 8.30
C LYS A 99 7.54 18.33 8.60
N ASP A 100 7.87 18.20 9.87
CA ASP A 100 9.15 17.67 10.37
C ASP A 100 9.49 16.27 9.82
N ASN A 101 8.51 15.40 9.63
CA ASN A 101 8.71 14.00 9.23
C ASN A 101 8.76 13.78 7.70
N THR A 102 8.71 14.86 6.88
CA THR A 102 8.59 14.71 5.43
C THR A 102 9.84 14.08 4.80
N LYS A 103 11.03 14.51 5.24
CA LYS A 103 12.29 13.95 4.74
C LYS A 103 12.43 12.46 5.06
N GLU A 104 12.17 12.09 6.32
CA GLU A 104 12.24 10.68 6.76
C GLU A 104 11.29 9.80 5.95
N THR A 105 10.12 10.33 5.58
CA THR A 105 9.15 9.61 4.76
C THR A 105 9.65 9.42 3.33
N PHE A 106 10.29 10.43 2.72
CA PHE A 106 10.90 10.29 1.38
C PHE A 106 12.04 9.28 1.40
N ASP A 107 12.97 9.38 2.35
CA ASP A 107 14.11 8.46 2.50
C ASP A 107 13.61 7.01 2.69
N TYR A 108 12.53 6.85 3.45
CA TYR A 108 11.91 5.56 3.65
C TYR A 108 11.33 5.00 2.35
N PHE A 109 10.54 5.75 1.59
CA PHE A 109 9.98 5.28 0.31
C PHE A 109 11.08 4.87 -0.67
N GLU A 110 12.14 5.66 -0.79
CA GLU A 110 13.28 5.35 -1.64
C GLU A 110 13.95 4.04 -1.21
N SER A 111 14.17 3.83 0.09
CA SER A 111 14.71 2.58 0.65
C SER A 111 13.85 1.36 0.33
N GLN A 112 12.54 1.56 0.13
CA GLN A 112 11.58 0.51 -0.22
C GLN A 112 11.45 0.30 -1.73
N GLY A 113 12.17 1.06 -2.55
CA GLY A 113 12.08 1.02 -4.01
C GLY A 113 10.80 1.65 -4.56
N VAL A 114 10.17 2.56 -3.80
CA VAL A 114 9.04 3.36 -4.25
C VAL A 114 9.56 4.62 -4.91
N GLU A 115 9.22 4.83 -6.17
CA GLU A 115 9.57 6.02 -6.93
C GLU A 115 8.53 7.11 -6.64
N VAL A 116 8.96 8.21 -6.00
CA VAL A 116 8.09 9.35 -5.71
C VAL A 116 8.22 10.40 -6.82
N LYS A 117 7.07 10.86 -7.32
CA LYS A 117 6.96 11.94 -8.30
C LYS A 117 6.09 13.07 -7.74
N ILE A 118 6.53 14.32 -7.89
CA ILE A 118 5.81 15.50 -7.39
C ILE A 118 5.15 16.22 -8.56
N ILE A 119 3.83 16.38 -8.49
CA ILE A 119 3.01 16.95 -9.56
C ILE A 119 2.27 18.17 -9.02
N SER A 120 2.46 19.34 -9.62
CA SER A 120 1.82 20.59 -9.19
C SER A 120 1.31 21.42 -10.37
N GLY A 121 0.25 22.19 -10.13
CA GLY A 121 -0.21 23.24 -11.03
C GLY A 121 0.63 24.53 -10.93
N ASP A 122 1.53 24.64 -9.95
CA ASP A 122 2.39 25.79 -9.74
C ASP A 122 3.67 25.72 -10.61
N ASN A 123 4.41 26.81 -10.65
CA ASN A 123 5.66 26.90 -11.41
C ASN A 123 6.68 25.85 -10.93
N HIS A 124 7.30 25.12 -11.86
CA HIS A 124 8.24 24.03 -11.57
C HIS A 124 9.44 24.47 -10.70
N VAL A 125 9.91 25.73 -10.84
CA VAL A 125 11.02 26.25 -10.03
C VAL A 125 10.62 26.38 -8.56
N ALA A 126 9.41 26.91 -8.30
CA ALA A 126 8.89 27.02 -6.94
C ALA A 126 8.64 25.62 -6.32
N VAL A 127 8.06 24.71 -7.09
CA VAL A 127 7.82 23.32 -6.66
C VAL A 127 9.13 22.61 -6.34
N TYR A 128 10.16 22.77 -7.18
CA TYR A 128 11.51 22.25 -6.95
C TYR A 128 12.11 22.80 -5.64
N GLY A 129 12.01 24.12 -5.42
CA GLY A 129 12.50 24.76 -4.20
C GLY A 129 11.83 24.21 -2.93
N VAL A 130 10.50 24.05 -2.94
CA VAL A 130 9.75 23.44 -1.82
C VAL A 130 10.16 21.98 -1.62
N ALA A 131 10.25 21.20 -2.69
CA ALA A 131 10.66 19.80 -2.63
C ALA A 131 12.07 19.65 -2.03
N ARG A 132 13.01 20.52 -2.40
CA ARG A 132 14.36 20.54 -1.83
C ARG A 132 14.36 20.87 -0.34
N LYS A 133 13.59 21.88 0.08
CA LYS A 133 13.42 22.21 1.50
C LYS A 133 12.82 21.02 2.28
N ALA A 134 11.89 20.29 1.67
CA ALA A 134 11.28 19.11 2.25
C ALA A 134 12.21 17.88 2.31
N GLY A 135 13.44 17.99 1.81
CA GLY A 135 14.42 16.91 1.81
C GLY A 135 14.25 15.90 0.67
N PHE A 136 13.53 16.27 -0.40
CA PHE A 136 13.43 15.41 -1.58
C PHE A 136 14.80 15.26 -2.27
N LYS A 137 15.02 14.14 -2.97
CA LYS A 137 16.32 13.72 -3.52
C LYS A 137 17.02 14.82 -4.30
N GLU A 138 18.35 14.96 -4.12
CA GLU A 138 19.14 16.00 -4.77
C GLU A 138 19.24 15.87 -6.30
N SER A 139 19.20 14.62 -6.78
CA SER A 139 19.25 14.29 -8.20
C SER A 139 17.93 14.53 -8.95
N ALA A 140 16.88 15.03 -8.26
CA ALA A 140 15.56 15.21 -8.84
C ALA A 140 15.58 16.17 -10.04
N ARG A 141 14.96 15.74 -11.14
CA ARG A 141 14.81 16.53 -12.37
C ARG A 141 13.45 17.20 -12.40
N ALA A 142 13.42 18.52 -12.50
CA ALA A 142 12.19 19.29 -12.59
C ALA A 142 11.93 19.77 -14.02
N ILE A 143 10.66 19.81 -14.41
CA ILE A 143 10.26 20.25 -15.75
C ILE A 143 8.96 21.07 -15.73
N ASP A 144 8.86 22.01 -16.69
CA ASP A 144 7.66 22.78 -16.97
C ASP A 144 6.80 22.08 -18.03
N MET A 145 5.65 21.58 -17.66
CA MET A 145 4.78 20.80 -18.54
C MET A 145 4.11 21.61 -19.66
N ILE A 146 4.11 22.97 -19.57
CA ILE A 146 3.65 23.81 -20.70
C ILE A 146 4.60 23.70 -21.91
N LYS A 147 5.89 23.43 -21.67
CA LYS A 147 6.92 23.37 -22.71
C LYS A 147 7.07 21.95 -23.32
N VAL A 148 6.33 20.98 -22.84
CA VAL A 148 6.45 19.59 -23.26
C VAL A 148 5.45 19.31 -24.40
N SER A 149 5.98 18.81 -25.53
CA SER A 149 5.14 18.35 -26.66
C SER A 149 4.43 17.04 -26.34
N ASP A 150 3.35 16.75 -27.07
CA ASP A 150 2.66 15.46 -26.91
C ASP A 150 3.54 14.26 -27.28
N GLU A 151 4.47 14.42 -28.20
CA GLU A 151 5.41 13.38 -28.63
C GLU A 151 6.43 13.05 -27.50
N ASP A 152 6.88 14.06 -26.77
CA ASP A 152 7.85 13.90 -25.69
C ASP A 152 7.21 13.55 -24.35
N PHE A 153 5.88 13.62 -24.23
CA PHE A 153 5.16 13.53 -22.95
C PHE A 153 5.48 12.25 -22.18
N GLU A 154 5.43 11.10 -22.86
CA GLU A 154 5.68 9.80 -22.20
C GLU A 154 7.13 9.69 -21.71
N ARG A 155 8.10 10.06 -22.53
CA ARG A 155 9.53 10.06 -22.15
C ARG A 155 9.77 10.97 -20.95
N VAL A 156 9.22 12.18 -20.98
CA VAL A 156 9.38 13.18 -19.91
C VAL A 156 8.80 12.67 -18.59
N VAL A 157 7.60 12.04 -18.61
CA VAL A 157 6.97 11.48 -17.41
C VAL A 157 7.82 10.38 -16.79
N LEU A 158 8.45 9.55 -17.60
CA LEU A 158 9.30 8.46 -17.10
C LEU A 158 10.64 8.97 -16.56
N GLU A 159 11.21 10.01 -17.17
CA GLU A 159 12.55 10.51 -16.85
C GLU A 159 12.62 11.58 -15.76
N HIS A 160 11.55 12.31 -15.47
CA HIS A 160 11.54 13.41 -14.50
C HIS A 160 10.82 13.06 -13.21
N ASP A 161 11.10 13.81 -12.16
CA ASP A 161 10.62 13.58 -10.81
C ASP A 161 9.65 14.67 -10.33
N ILE A 162 9.82 15.90 -10.84
CA ILE A 162 9.06 17.08 -10.41
C ILE A 162 8.45 17.77 -11.64
N PHE A 163 7.14 17.92 -11.62
CA PHE A 163 6.36 18.45 -12.72
C PHE A 163 5.60 19.70 -12.29
N GLY A 164 5.87 20.83 -12.93
CA GLY A 164 5.17 22.08 -12.67
C GLY A 164 4.22 22.46 -13.80
N ARG A 165 3.23 23.30 -13.50
CA ARG A 165 2.19 23.81 -14.42
C ARG A 165 1.39 22.69 -15.11
N VAL A 166 1.15 21.61 -14.39
CA VAL A 166 0.42 20.43 -14.88
C VAL A 166 -1.08 20.71 -14.88
N THR A 167 -1.76 20.42 -16.00
CA THR A 167 -3.22 20.48 -16.09
C THR A 167 -3.89 19.22 -15.50
N PRO A 168 -5.19 19.27 -15.15
CA PRO A 168 -5.91 18.09 -14.67
C PRO A 168 -5.85 16.89 -15.65
N GLU A 169 -5.97 17.15 -16.95
CA GLU A 169 -5.91 16.14 -18.01
C GLU A 169 -4.51 15.54 -18.12
N GLN A 170 -3.47 16.39 -17.99
CA GLN A 170 -2.10 15.91 -17.97
C GLN A 170 -1.82 15.03 -16.74
N LYS A 171 -2.38 15.33 -15.56
CA LYS A 171 -2.25 14.49 -14.37
C LYS A 171 -2.80 13.08 -14.60
N GLU A 172 -3.97 12.97 -15.21
CA GLU A 172 -4.56 11.67 -15.59
C GLU A 172 -3.71 10.93 -16.63
N LYS A 173 -3.23 11.64 -17.67
CA LYS A 173 -2.36 11.09 -18.70
C LYS A 173 -1.04 10.57 -18.10
N MET A 174 -0.45 11.28 -17.13
CA MET A 174 0.76 10.83 -16.41
C MET A 174 0.55 9.51 -15.67
N VAL A 175 -0.57 9.37 -14.96
CA VAL A 175 -0.93 8.10 -14.30
C VAL A 175 -1.02 6.97 -15.34
N THR A 176 -1.68 7.23 -16.48
CA THR A 176 -1.81 6.24 -17.56
C THR A 176 -0.46 5.82 -18.13
N VAL A 177 0.45 6.78 -18.37
CA VAL A 177 1.82 6.49 -18.85
C VAL A 177 2.58 5.59 -17.89
N LEU A 178 2.53 5.88 -16.60
CA LEU A 178 3.19 5.07 -15.58
C LEU A 178 2.61 3.64 -15.50
N GLN A 179 1.28 3.51 -15.60
CA GLN A 179 0.60 2.20 -15.63
C GLN A 179 0.99 1.40 -16.88
N ASN A 180 1.05 2.04 -18.05
CA ASN A 180 1.48 1.40 -19.30
C ASN A 180 2.95 0.95 -19.25
N ALA A 181 3.79 1.64 -18.48
CA ALA A 181 5.17 1.23 -18.19
C ALA A 181 5.27 0.10 -17.14
N GLY A 182 4.14 -0.52 -16.76
CA GLY A 182 4.08 -1.63 -15.80
C GLY A 182 4.26 -1.23 -14.34
N LYS A 183 4.10 0.06 -14.02
CA LYS A 183 4.14 0.55 -12.63
C LYS A 183 2.77 0.47 -11.98
N THR A 184 2.72 0.12 -10.70
CA THR A 184 1.52 0.31 -9.85
C THR A 184 1.56 1.72 -9.30
N VAL A 185 0.54 2.53 -9.60
CA VAL A 185 0.51 3.96 -9.32
C VAL A 185 -0.40 4.27 -8.15
N ALA A 186 0.18 4.87 -7.10
CA ALA A 186 -0.54 5.49 -6.02
C ALA A 186 -0.61 7.01 -6.25
N MET A 187 -1.80 7.62 -6.16
CA MET A 187 -2.00 9.05 -6.34
C MET A 187 -2.55 9.69 -5.07
N SER A 188 -1.90 10.76 -4.61
CA SER A 188 -2.43 11.61 -3.54
C SER A 188 -2.82 12.97 -4.11
N GLY A 189 -3.96 13.49 -3.70
CA GLY A 189 -4.46 14.80 -4.13
C GLY A 189 -5.49 15.38 -3.16
N ASP A 190 -5.67 16.71 -3.22
CA ASP A 190 -6.55 17.45 -2.32
C ASP A 190 -7.60 18.29 -3.05
N GLY A 191 -7.37 18.56 -4.33
CA GLY A 191 -8.18 19.48 -5.13
C GLY A 191 -9.14 18.81 -6.11
N VAL A 192 -10.06 19.62 -6.64
CA VAL A 192 -10.95 19.21 -7.75
C VAL A 192 -10.13 18.86 -9.01
N ASN A 193 -8.99 19.52 -9.19
CA ASN A 193 -8.05 19.29 -10.31
C ASN A 193 -7.38 17.92 -10.28
N ASP A 194 -7.46 17.20 -9.16
CA ASP A 194 -6.84 15.88 -8.99
C ASP A 194 -7.82 14.72 -9.22
N VAL A 195 -9.13 15.02 -9.31
CA VAL A 195 -10.21 14.02 -9.36
C VAL A 195 -10.01 13.00 -10.49
N LEU A 196 -9.60 13.44 -11.69
CA LEU A 196 -9.37 12.54 -12.83
C LEU A 196 -8.20 11.58 -12.55
N ALA A 197 -7.08 12.12 -12.08
CA ALA A 197 -5.90 11.33 -11.75
C ALA A 197 -6.13 10.39 -10.55
N LEU A 198 -6.84 10.87 -9.50
CA LEU A 198 -7.23 10.03 -8.34
C LEU A 198 -8.10 8.85 -8.75
N LYS A 199 -9.06 9.09 -9.65
CA LYS A 199 -9.94 8.02 -10.17
C LYS A 199 -9.21 7.03 -11.06
N LYS A 200 -8.17 7.47 -11.77
CA LYS A 200 -7.39 6.66 -12.71
C LYS A 200 -6.35 5.80 -12.03
N ALA A 201 -5.77 6.24 -10.91
CA ALA A 201 -4.73 5.54 -10.18
C ALA A 201 -5.17 4.17 -9.67
N ASP A 202 -4.21 3.25 -9.48
CA ASP A 202 -4.47 1.91 -8.92
C ASP A 202 -4.89 2.00 -7.45
N ILE A 203 -4.34 2.98 -6.73
CA ILE A 203 -4.77 3.36 -5.38
C ILE A 203 -4.74 4.88 -5.24
N SER A 204 -5.74 5.46 -4.58
CA SER A 204 -5.84 6.90 -4.42
C SER A 204 -6.10 7.32 -2.98
N PHE A 205 -5.50 8.44 -2.60
CA PHE A 205 -5.52 9.00 -1.26
C PHE A 205 -6.01 10.45 -1.29
N ALA A 206 -6.96 10.79 -0.42
CA ALA A 206 -7.34 12.17 -0.15
C ALA A 206 -6.86 12.57 1.25
N MET A 207 -6.23 13.75 1.35
CA MET A 207 -5.80 14.30 2.64
C MET A 207 -7.02 14.83 3.42
N ASN A 208 -6.85 15.06 4.73
CA ASN A 208 -7.94 15.56 5.58
C ASN A 208 -8.53 16.88 5.06
N GLY A 209 -7.68 17.82 4.60
CA GLY A 209 -8.08 19.10 4.02
C GLY A 209 -8.65 19.02 2.60
N ALA A 210 -8.71 17.84 1.98
CA ALA A 210 -9.15 17.68 0.60
C ALA A 210 -10.61 18.06 0.39
N THR A 211 -10.94 18.48 -0.85
CA THR A 211 -12.30 18.79 -1.27
C THR A 211 -13.20 17.55 -1.21
N SER A 212 -14.52 17.77 -1.06
CA SER A 212 -15.50 16.67 -1.06
C SER A 212 -15.42 15.84 -2.34
N ALA A 213 -15.13 16.47 -3.48
CA ALA A 213 -14.97 15.79 -4.77
C ALA A 213 -13.77 14.83 -4.75
N ALA A 214 -12.60 15.27 -4.26
CA ALA A 214 -11.43 14.41 -4.13
C ALA A 214 -11.67 13.26 -3.15
N LYS A 215 -12.28 13.53 -1.99
CA LYS A 215 -12.63 12.50 -0.99
C LYS A 215 -13.60 11.46 -1.53
N SER A 216 -14.57 11.85 -2.37
CA SER A 216 -15.59 10.92 -2.89
C SER A 216 -15.06 9.92 -3.93
N VAL A 217 -13.94 10.24 -4.59
CA VAL A 217 -13.32 9.36 -5.61
C VAL A 217 -12.12 8.59 -5.10
N SER A 218 -11.58 8.95 -3.93
CA SER A 218 -10.40 8.30 -3.36
C SER A 218 -10.74 6.99 -2.66
N ASN A 219 -9.83 6.02 -2.78
CA ASN A 219 -9.95 4.73 -2.09
C ASN A 219 -9.76 4.87 -0.58
N ILE A 220 -8.89 5.79 -0.14
CA ILE A 220 -8.57 6.02 1.26
C ILE A 220 -8.62 7.52 1.53
N VAL A 221 -9.26 7.91 2.64
CA VAL A 221 -9.31 9.30 3.12
C VAL A 221 -8.58 9.37 4.45
N PHE A 222 -7.55 10.22 4.51
CA PHE A 222 -6.83 10.47 5.76
C PHE A 222 -7.62 11.40 6.67
N LEU A 223 -7.62 11.11 7.95
CA LEU A 223 -8.23 11.96 8.98
C LEU A 223 -7.25 13.00 9.53
N THR A 224 -5.99 12.91 9.15
CA THR A 224 -4.91 13.83 9.51
C THR A 224 -4.23 14.35 8.25
N ASP A 225 -3.52 15.48 8.37
CA ASP A 225 -2.70 16.02 7.28
C ASP A 225 -1.22 15.63 7.44
N ASP A 226 -0.94 14.58 8.26
CA ASP A 226 0.41 14.08 8.48
C ASP A 226 0.83 13.12 7.37
N PHE A 227 1.95 13.42 6.71
CA PHE A 227 2.50 12.60 5.64
C PHE A 227 3.06 11.25 6.15
N ALA A 228 3.41 11.15 7.44
CA ALA A 228 3.87 9.90 8.06
C ALA A 228 2.82 8.77 8.02
N VAL A 229 1.53 9.10 7.87
CA VAL A 229 0.46 8.10 7.73
C VAL A 229 0.68 7.17 6.54
N PHE A 230 1.35 7.62 5.48
CA PHE A 230 1.70 6.75 4.35
C PHE A 230 2.62 5.59 4.77
N TYR A 231 3.54 5.85 5.71
CA TYR A 231 4.38 4.81 6.30
C TYR A 231 3.54 3.74 7.01
N ASP A 232 2.58 4.17 7.83
CA ASP A 232 1.72 3.25 8.58
C ASP A 232 0.86 2.40 7.66
N ILE A 233 0.32 2.97 6.58
CA ILE A 233 -0.46 2.23 5.58
C ILE A 233 0.40 1.18 4.88
N LEU A 234 1.63 1.52 4.48
CA LEU A 234 2.53 0.56 3.84
C LEU A 234 2.88 -0.59 4.80
N MET A 235 3.13 -0.28 6.09
CA MET A 235 3.40 -1.29 7.09
C MET A 235 2.20 -2.19 7.36
N GLU A 236 1.00 -1.62 7.42
CA GLU A 236 -0.23 -2.39 7.60
C GLU A 236 -0.53 -3.26 6.37
N GLY A 237 -0.36 -2.71 5.16
CA GLY A 237 -0.48 -3.47 3.92
C GLY A 237 0.46 -4.69 3.89
N ARG A 238 1.72 -4.51 4.28
CA ARG A 238 2.68 -5.63 4.41
C ARG A 238 2.23 -6.67 5.42
N ARG A 239 1.79 -6.24 6.59
CA ARG A 239 1.26 -7.11 7.64
C ARG A 239 0.13 -7.97 7.10
N VAL A 240 -0.84 -7.36 6.43
CA VAL A 240 -2.00 -8.05 5.87
C VAL A 240 -1.58 -9.06 4.80
N ILE A 241 -0.75 -8.66 3.83
CA ILE A 241 -0.32 -9.55 2.74
C ILE A 241 0.48 -10.74 3.28
N ASN A 242 1.45 -10.50 4.17
CA ASN A 242 2.27 -11.55 4.76
C ASN A 242 1.41 -12.54 5.56
N ASN A 243 0.41 -12.06 6.31
CA ASN A 243 -0.48 -12.93 7.07
C ASN A 243 -1.42 -13.72 6.14
N ILE A 244 -1.97 -13.09 5.08
CA ILE A 244 -2.75 -13.80 4.05
C ILE A 244 -1.91 -14.91 3.39
N GLN A 245 -0.64 -14.66 3.09
CA GLN A 245 0.24 -15.67 2.49
C GLN A 245 0.38 -16.91 3.36
N LYS A 246 0.55 -16.73 4.67
CA LYS A 246 0.62 -17.83 5.65
C LYS A 246 -0.69 -18.63 5.69
N VAL A 247 -1.79 -17.91 5.88
CA VAL A 247 -3.14 -18.53 5.96
C VAL A 247 -3.49 -19.27 4.67
N ALA A 248 -3.26 -18.65 3.51
CA ALA A 248 -3.50 -19.26 2.22
C ALA A 248 -2.68 -20.55 2.01
N SER A 249 -1.42 -20.59 2.48
CA SER A 249 -0.61 -21.79 2.43
C SER A 249 -1.21 -22.96 3.21
N LEU A 250 -1.80 -22.68 4.39
CA LEU A 250 -2.48 -23.71 5.19
C LEU A 250 -3.74 -24.25 4.48
N PHE A 251 -4.60 -23.37 3.98
CA PHE A 251 -5.81 -23.76 3.28
C PHE A 251 -5.54 -24.52 1.98
N LEU A 252 -4.62 -24.01 1.16
CA LEU A 252 -4.32 -24.62 -0.14
C LEU A 252 -3.61 -25.97 -0.01
N THR A 253 -2.85 -26.20 1.06
CA THR A 253 -2.27 -27.52 1.35
C THR A 253 -3.37 -28.59 1.49
N LYS A 254 -4.42 -28.29 2.23
CA LYS A 254 -5.56 -29.20 2.36
C LYS A 254 -6.28 -29.40 1.02
N THR A 255 -6.51 -28.34 0.29
CA THR A 255 -7.19 -28.39 -1.01
C THR A 255 -6.38 -29.24 -2.00
N PHE A 256 -5.07 -29.01 -2.07
CA PHE A 256 -4.16 -29.80 -2.92
C PHE A 256 -4.21 -31.29 -2.55
N PHE A 257 -4.06 -31.59 -1.24
CA PHE A 257 -4.19 -32.98 -0.77
C PHE A 257 -5.52 -33.60 -1.19
N SER A 258 -6.65 -32.90 -0.94
CA SER A 258 -7.98 -33.46 -1.22
C SER A 258 -8.20 -33.75 -2.70
N ILE A 259 -7.76 -32.84 -3.59
CA ILE A 259 -7.91 -33.03 -5.05
C ILE A 259 -7.04 -34.21 -5.52
N VAL A 260 -5.75 -34.18 -5.17
CA VAL A 260 -4.82 -35.21 -5.62
C VAL A 260 -5.20 -36.59 -5.07
N PHE A 261 -5.55 -36.67 -3.79
CA PHE A 261 -5.94 -37.92 -3.18
C PHE A 261 -7.28 -38.45 -3.74
N ALA A 262 -8.25 -37.57 -4.03
CA ALA A 262 -9.49 -37.99 -4.67
C ALA A 262 -9.28 -38.62 -6.05
N ILE A 263 -8.37 -38.02 -6.87
CA ILE A 263 -8.02 -38.56 -8.19
C ILE A 263 -7.33 -39.94 -8.03
N LEU A 264 -6.36 -40.03 -7.13
CA LEU A 264 -5.62 -41.28 -6.92
C LEU A 264 -6.48 -42.38 -6.28
N SER A 265 -7.40 -42.04 -5.40
CA SER A 265 -8.32 -43.04 -4.81
C SER A 265 -9.24 -43.66 -5.87
N VAL A 266 -9.68 -42.89 -6.88
CA VAL A 266 -10.44 -43.45 -8.00
C VAL A 266 -9.58 -44.38 -8.87
N ILE A 267 -8.32 -43.96 -9.16
CA ILE A 267 -7.39 -44.71 -10.01
C ILE A 267 -7.00 -46.06 -9.33
N PHE A 268 -6.72 -46.05 -8.04
CA PHE A 268 -6.22 -47.21 -7.32
C PHE A 268 -7.32 -47.97 -6.55
N GLY A 269 -8.58 -47.51 -6.62
CA GLY A 269 -9.70 -48.16 -5.88
C GLY A 269 -9.56 -48.06 -4.36
N LEU A 270 -8.92 -46.97 -3.84
CA LEU A 270 -8.66 -46.81 -2.41
C LEU A 270 -9.91 -46.27 -1.68
N GLU A 271 -10.17 -46.76 -0.47
CA GLU A 271 -11.13 -46.13 0.44
C GLU A 271 -10.63 -44.75 0.89
N PHE A 272 -11.57 -43.87 1.22
CA PHE A 272 -11.20 -42.57 1.75
C PHE A 272 -10.47 -42.70 3.11
N ALA A 273 -9.29 -42.08 3.20
CA ALA A 273 -8.35 -42.27 4.31
C ALA A 273 -8.82 -41.71 5.66
N PHE A 274 -9.88 -40.91 5.68
CA PHE A 274 -10.37 -40.26 6.90
C PHE A 274 -11.87 -40.42 7.05
N ILE A 275 -12.34 -40.50 8.29
CA ILE A 275 -13.75 -40.29 8.60
C ILE A 275 -14.04 -38.80 8.80
N PRO A 276 -15.26 -38.30 8.54
CA PRO A 276 -15.60 -36.88 8.54
C PRO A 276 -15.18 -36.13 9.82
N ILE A 277 -15.35 -36.75 11.00
CA ILE A 277 -14.97 -36.11 12.27
C ILE A 277 -13.45 -35.92 12.40
N GLN A 278 -12.63 -36.88 11.95
CA GLN A 278 -11.16 -36.76 11.94
C GLN A 278 -10.75 -35.58 11.06
N PHE A 279 -11.39 -35.43 9.91
CA PHE A 279 -11.10 -34.33 8.98
C PHE A 279 -11.49 -32.97 9.58
N THR A 280 -12.55 -32.94 10.40
CA THR A 280 -12.95 -31.72 11.15
C THR A 280 -11.91 -31.37 12.22
N ILE A 281 -11.45 -32.33 12.99
CA ILE A 281 -10.43 -32.15 14.05
C ILE A 281 -9.11 -31.63 13.41
N ILE A 282 -8.63 -32.29 12.33
CA ILE A 282 -7.45 -31.88 11.61
C ILE A 282 -7.60 -30.41 11.15
N SER A 283 -8.72 -30.09 10.49
CA SER A 283 -8.98 -28.75 9.95
C SER A 283 -9.05 -27.70 11.04
N ALA A 284 -9.65 -27.97 12.18
CA ALA A 284 -9.72 -27.03 13.30
C ALA A 284 -8.34 -26.73 13.87
N ILE A 285 -7.51 -27.75 14.11
CA ILE A 285 -6.23 -27.65 14.81
C ILE A 285 -5.13 -27.12 13.87
N THR A 286 -5.12 -27.54 12.60
CA THR A 286 -4.00 -27.22 11.69
C THR A 286 -4.30 -26.10 10.71
N ILE A 287 -5.56 -25.64 10.60
CA ILE A 287 -5.97 -24.56 9.69
C ILE A 287 -6.77 -23.49 10.42
N GLY A 288 -7.92 -23.81 10.99
CA GLY A 288 -8.86 -22.83 11.53
C GLY A 288 -8.28 -22.00 12.66
N ILE A 289 -7.89 -22.66 13.76
CA ILE A 289 -7.30 -21.99 14.92
C ILE A 289 -6.00 -21.26 14.55
N PRO A 290 -4.99 -21.89 13.91
CA PRO A 290 -3.76 -21.17 13.58
C PRO A 290 -4.00 -20.03 12.59
N SER A 291 -4.89 -20.15 11.62
CA SER A 291 -5.21 -19.05 10.69
C SER A 291 -5.74 -17.83 11.41
N PHE A 292 -6.66 -18.03 12.37
CA PHE A 292 -7.20 -16.94 13.18
C PHE A 292 -6.08 -16.22 13.97
N PHE A 293 -5.28 -16.97 14.70
CA PHE A 293 -4.22 -16.37 15.52
C PHE A 293 -3.06 -15.77 14.70
N LEU A 294 -2.67 -16.36 13.57
CA LEU A 294 -1.64 -15.82 12.70
C LEU A 294 -2.06 -14.49 12.02
N THR A 295 -3.35 -14.22 11.89
CA THR A 295 -3.84 -12.93 11.36
C THR A 295 -3.47 -11.74 12.25
N PHE A 296 -3.28 -11.96 13.56
CA PHE A 296 -2.87 -10.90 14.49
C PHE A 296 -1.34 -10.67 14.52
N GLU A 297 -0.58 -11.43 13.78
CA GLU A 297 0.88 -11.28 13.75
C GLU A 297 1.29 -9.94 13.13
N SER A 298 2.20 -9.22 13.80
CA SER A 298 2.78 -7.98 13.29
C SER A 298 4.00 -8.28 12.41
N ASN A 299 3.78 -8.89 11.24
CA ASN A 299 4.84 -9.12 10.26
C ASN A 299 4.87 -7.98 9.24
N LYS A 300 5.86 -7.08 9.37
CA LYS A 300 6.05 -5.90 8.51
C LYS A 300 7.21 -6.08 7.51
N GLU A 301 7.71 -7.29 7.34
CA GLU A 301 8.77 -7.60 6.39
C GLU A 301 8.36 -7.30 4.95
N LYS A 302 9.36 -7.09 4.07
CA LYS A 302 9.11 -6.84 2.65
C LYS A 302 8.37 -8.03 2.04
N VAL A 303 7.27 -7.74 1.34
CA VAL A 303 6.46 -8.77 0.68
C VAL A 303 7.27 -9.47 -0.41
N SER A 304 7.14 -10.80 -0.50
CA SER A 304 7.79 -11.57 -1.58
C SER A 304 7.24 -11.16 -2.95
N PRO A 305 8.10 -10.89 -3.95
CA PRO A 305 7.68 -10.61 -5.31
C PRO A 305 7.00 -11.83 -5.98
N HIS A 306 7.17 -13.02 -5.39
CA HIS A 306 6.64 -14.28 -5.90
C HIS A 306 5.52 -14.85 -5.02
N PHE A 307 4.65 -13.97 -4.52
CA PHE A 307 3.56 -14.29 -3.58
C PHE A 307 2.81 -15.58 -3.93
N MET A 308 2.24 -15.65 -5.13
CA MET A 308 1.45 -16.81 -5.57
C MET A 308 2.27 -18.09 -5.70
N ARG A 309 3.49 -17.98 -6.24
CA ARG A 309 4.41 -19.11 -6.38
C ARG A 309 4.78 -19.71 -5.01
N ASP A 310 5.01 -18.85 -4.03
CA ASP A 310 5.40 -19.29 -2.68
C ASP A 310 4.26 -20.04 -2.00
N ILE A 311 3.02 -19.54 -2.13
CA ILE A 311 1.82 -20.21 -1.62
C ILE A 311 1.64 -21.57 -2.28
N LEU A 312 1.64 -21.63 -3.62
CA LEU A 312 1.43 -22.87 -4.37
C LEU A 312 2.55 -23.89 -4.12
N THR A 313 3.80 -23.45 -3.98
CA THR A 313 4.91 -24.32 -3.66
C THR A 313 4.75 -24.93 -2.26
N ASN A 314 4.40 -24.12 -1.25
CA ASN A 314 4.15 -24.62 0.09
C ASN A 314 2.98 -25.62 0.12
N ALA A 315 1.91 -25.29 -0.61
CA ALA A 315 0.73 -26.17 -0.70
C ALA A 315 1.05 -27.51 -1.38
N ALA A 316 1.79 -27.47 -2.49
CA ALA A 316 2.20 -28.69 -3.22
C ALA A 316 3.14 -29.57 -2.39
N ILE A 317 4.10 -28.96 -1.71
CA ILE A 317 5.03 -29.69 -0.82
C ILE A 317 4.26 -30.33 0.34
N GLY A 318 3.52 -29.54 1.12
CA GLY A 318 2.80 -30.05 2.30
C GLY A 318 1.72 -31.07 1.93
N GLY A 319 0.93 -30.77 0.89
CA GLY A 319 -0.09 -31.69 0.40
C GLY A 319 0.48 -32.94 -0.25
N GLY A 320 1.57 -32.81 -1.03
CA GLY A 320 2.25 -33.94 -1.67
C GLY A 320 2.87 -34.93 -0.67
N ILE A 321 3.49 -34.43 0.40
CA ILE A 321 4.00 -35.29 1.51
C ILE A 321 2.86 -36.05 2.15
N LEU A 322 1.74 -35.39 2.41
CA LEU A 322 0.58 -36.04 3.01
C LEU A 322 -0.01 -37.10 2.08
N VAL A 323 -0.16 -36.81 0.80
CA VAL A 323 -0.60 -37.80 -0.21
C VAL A 323 0.33 -39.02 -0.21
N ALA A 324 1.64 -38.81 -0.30
CA ALA A 324 2.62 -39.90 -0.30
C ALA A 324 2.53 -40.75 0.99
N SER A 325 2.41 -40.09 2.16
CA SER A 325 2.28 -40.77 3.43
C SER A 325 1.00 -41.60 3.51
N VAL A 326 -0.12 -41.07 3.04
CA VAL A 326 -1.42 -41.76 3.03
C VAL A 326 -1.39 -42.94 2.06
N LEU A 327 -0.85 -42.78 0.86
CA LEU A 327 -0.71 -43.88 -0.13
C LEU A 327 0.17 -44.99 0.44
N LEU A 328 1.33 -44.63 0.98
CA LEU A 328 2.24 -45.63 1.58
C LEU A 328 1.60 -46.39 2.71
N THR A 329 0.82 -45.72 3.56
CA THR A 329 0.06 -46.36 4.64
C THR A 329 -0.99 -47.34 4.09
N ASN A 330 -1.74 -46.96 3.05
CA ASN A 330 -2.73 -47.85 2.42
C ASN A 330 -2.12 -49.09 1.79
N PHE A 331 -0.91 -49.01 1.25
CA PHE A 331 -0.21 -50.15 0.65
C PHE A 331 0.47 -51.06 1.66
N LEU A 332 0.92 -50.54 2.81
CA LEU A 332 1.71 -51.29 3.79
C LEU A 332 0.83 -51.88 4.91
N ILE A 333 -0.28 -51.28 5.25
CA ILE A 333 -1.13 -51.67 6.37
C ILE A 333 -2.42 -52.34 5.84
N PRO A 334 -2.65 -53.64 6.15
CA PRO A 334 -3.82 -54.36 5.63
C PRO A 334 -5.16 -53.99 6.31
N ASP A 335 -5.12 -53.58 7.59
CA ASP A 335 -6.32 -53.27 8.37
C ASP A 335 -6.84 -51.87 8.07
N PRO A 336 -8.04 -51.70 7.50
CA PRO A 336 -8.62 -50.39 7.18
C PRO A 336 -8.81 -49.47 8.39
N GLY A 337 -9.03 -50.04 9.59
CA GLY A 337 -9.19 -49.27 10.83
C GLY A 337 -7.85 -48.63 11.25
N GLN A 338 -6.76 -49.42 11.21
CA GLN A 338 -5.41 -48.96 11.47
C GLN A 338 -4.98 -47.92 10.45
N VAL A 339 -5.26 -48.10 9.16
CA VAL A 339 -4.98 -47.14 8.09
C VAL A 339 -5.61 -45.80 8.41
N LYS A 340 -6.92 -45.74 8.72
CA LYS A 340 -7.64 -44.47 9.03
C LYS A 340 -7.05 -43.80 10.26
N PHE A 341 -6.66 -44.54 11.29
CA PHE A 341 -6.04 -43.97 12.50
C PHE A 341 -4.62 -43.45 12.24
N ILE A 342 -3.78 -44.19 11.54
CA ILE A 342 -2.42 -43.79 11.19
C ILE A 342 -2.45 -42.55 10.27
N CYS A 343 -3.31 -42.56 9.25
CA CYS A 343 -3.47 -41.41 8.38
C CYS A 343 -3.91 -40.15 9.14
N PHE A 344 -4.79 -40.27 10.12
CA PHE A 344 -5.20 -39.20 11.01
C PHE A 344 -4.03 -38.62 11.80
N LEU A 345 -3.18 -39.47 12.41
CA LEU A 345 -1.97 -39.03 13.13
C LEU A 345 -0.98 -38.29 12.18
N LEU A 346 -0.68 -38.88 11.02
CA LEU A 346 0.22 -38.30 10.05
C LEU A 346 -0.28 -36.99 9.50
N ALA A 347 -1.57 -36.83 9.29
CA ALA A 347 -2.18 -35.58 8.86
C ALA A 347 -2.09 -34.46 9.91
N LEU A 348 -2.28 -34.80 11.20
CA LEU A 348 -2.07 -33.88 12.32
C LEU A 348 -0.59 -33.43 12.38
N VAL A 349 0.34 -34.37 12.32
CA VAL A 349 1.79 -34.07 12.34
C VAL A 349 2.16 -33.20 11.15
N ASN A 350 1.75 -33.56 9.92
CA ASN A 350 2.05 -32.78 8.73
C ASN A 350 1.48 -31.35 8.84
N GLY A 351 0.24 -31.20 9.32
CA GLY A 351 -0.36 -29.89 9.53
C GLY A 351 0.36 -29.05 10.57
N LEU A 352 0.76 -29.63 11.72
CA LEU A 352 1.51 -28.93 12.76
C LEU A 352 2.91 -28.53 12.27
N CYS A 353 3.60 -29.39 11.52
CA CYS A 353 4.87 -29.07 10.89
C CYS A 353 4.74 -27.91 9.88
N LEU A 354 3.65 -27.88 9.10
CA LEU A 354 3.36 -26.77 8.19
C LEU A 354 3.08 -25.47 8.96
N VAL A 355 2.27 -25.51 10.03
CA VAL A 355 2.04 -24.36 10.91
C VAL A 355 3.36 -23.85 11.50
N ALA A 356 4.23 -24.73 11.97
CA ALA A 356 5.56 -24.39 12.46
C ALA A 356 6.39 -23.70 11.37
N LYS A 357 6.40 -24.25 10.15
CA LYS A 357 7.12 -23.70 9.00
C LYS A 357 6.66 -22.27 8.65
N VAL A 358 5.36 -22.03 8.52
CA VAL A 358 4.81 -20.70 8.17
C VAL A 358 4.89 -19.71 9.34
N SER A 359 5.14 -20.18 10.55
CA SER A 359 5.32 -19.36 11.75
C SER A 359 6.75 -18.86 11.95
N LEU A 360 7.70 -19.25 11.11
CA LEU A 360 9.08 -18.74 11.19
C LEU A 360 9.14 -17.25 10.81
N PRO A 361 10.08 -16.48 11.41
CA PRO A 361 10.87 -16.80 12.60
C PRO A 361 10.02 -16.85 13.86
N PHE A 362 10.39 -17.70 14.82
CA PHE A 362 9.64 -17.88 16.06
C PHE A 362 9.80 -16.68 17.00
N ASN A 363 8.67 -16.28 17.59
CA ASN A 363 8.60 -15.39 18.75
C ASN A 363 7.83 -16.09 19.89
N ARG A 364 7.78 -15.48 21.07
CA ARG A 364 7.08 -16.04 22.25
C ARG A 364 5.62 -16.38 21.96
N TYR A 365 4.91 -15.50 21.25
CA TYR A 365 3.52 -15.69 20.86
C TYR A 365 3.33 -16.95 19.99
N LYS A 366 4.15 -17.13 18.96
CA LYS A 366 4.10 -18.29 18.05
C LYS A 366 4.46 -19.60 18.74
N LEU A 367 5.43 -19.57 19.66
CA LEU A 367 5.77 -20.74 20.47
C LEU A 367 4.60 -21.16 21.37
N VAL A 368 3.94 -20.21 22.04
CA VAL A 368 2.76 -20.49 22.85
C VAL A 368 1.63 -21.06 21.97
N LEU A 369 1.39 -20.45 20.80
CA LEU A 369 0.39 -20.95 19.86
C LEU A 369 0.71 -22.39 19.42
N LEU A 370 1.94 -22.69 19.02
CA LEU A 370 2.33 -24.02 18.56
C LEU A 370 2.23 -25.06 19.68
N THR A 371 2.61 -24.70 20.89
CA THR A 371 2.47 -25.57 22.08
C THR A 371 0.99 -25.86 22.36
N PHE A 372 0.14 -24.84 22.31
CA PHE A 372 -1.30 -24.99 22.47
C PHE A 372 -1.90 -25.90 21.40
N LEU A 373 -1.54 -25.70 20.12
CA LEU A 373 -2.01 -26.53 19.01
C LEU A 373 -1.53 -27.98 19.12
N SER A 374 -0.30 -28.22 19.58
CA SER A 374 0.23 -29.56 19.83
C SER A 374 -0.56 -30.27 20.95
N PHE A 375 -0.85 -29.55 22.03
CA PHE A 375 -1.68 -30.05 23.12
C PHE A 375 -3.11 -30.32 22.64
N ALA A 376 -3.72 -29.39 21.88
CA ALA A 376 -5.03 -29.58 21.27
C ALA A 376 -5.07 -30.79 20.32
N GLY A 377 -3.98 -31.02 19.58
CA GLY A 377 -3.79 -32.20 18.74
C GLY A 377 -3.83 -33.50 19.56
N LEU A 378 -3.12 -33.54 20.69
CA LEU A 378 -3.16 -34.69 21.61
C LEU A 378 -4.55 -34.93 22.16
N VAL A 379 -5.24 -33.86 22.60
CA VAL A 379 -6.65 -33.95 23.05
C VAL A 379 -7.56 -34.44 21.91
N GLY A 380 -7.35 -33.98 20.68
CA GLY A 380 -8.07 -34.42 19.49
C GLY A 380 -7.87 -35.91 19.20
N VAL A 381 -6.67 -36.43 19.37
CA VAL A 381 -6.37 -37.88 19.27
C VAL A 381 -7.12 -38.67 20.35
N LEU A 382 -7.08 -38.22 21.60
CA LEU A 382 -7.82 -38.84 22.70
C LEU A 382 -9.34 -38.77 22.47
N ALA A 383 -9.87 -37.63 22.04
CA ALA A 383 -11.27 -37.47 21.72
C ALA A 383 -11.74 -38.41 20.58
N ASN A 384 -10.93 -38.53 19.52
CA ASN A 384 -11.17 -39.49 18.45
C ASN A 384 -11.29 -40.91 18.97
N THR A 385 -10.44 -41.30 19.92
CA THR A 385 -10.46 -42.64 20.54
C THR A 385 -11.72 -42.90 21.39
N PHE A 386 -12.18 -41.88 22.16
CA PHE A 386 -13.33 -42.02 23.05
C PHE A 386 -14.71 -41.85 22.36
N ILE A 387 -14.79 -40.89 21.37
CA ILE A 387 -16.05 -40.57 20.70
C ILE A 387 -16.41 -41.62 19.65
N ILE A 388 -15.41 -42.15 18.96
CA ILE A 388 -15.59 -43.15 17.93
C ILE A 388 -15.39 -44.53 18.57
N ARG A 389 -16.44 -45.10 19.10
CA ARG A 389 -16.43 -46.49 19.63
C ARG A 389 -15.92 -47.44 18.55
N GLY A 390 -14.70 -48.01 18.74
CA GLY A 390 -14.02 -48.87 17.77
C GLY A 390 -12.93 -48.21 16.95
N ALA A 391 -12.68 -46.89 17.11
CA ALA A 391 -11.56 -46.19 16.43
C ALA A 391 -10.22 -46.37 17.15
N PHE A 392 -10.19 -46.91 18.35
CA PHE A 392 -8.93 -47.32 18.99
C PHE A 392 -8.59 -48.72 18.50
N VAL A 393 -7.79 -48.77 17.47
CA VAL A 393 -7.11 -49.99 17.04
C VAL A 393 -5.71 -49.96 17.65
N PRO A 394 -5.38 -50.92 18.53
CA PRO A 394 -4.02 -50.96 19.10
C PRO A 394 -3.01 -51.10 17.96
N LEU A 395 -2.03 -50.21 17.92
CA LEU A 395 -0.92 -50.27 16.95
C LEU A 395 0.11 -51.27 17.46
N GLU A 396 0.58 -52.13 16.58
CA GLU A 396 1.75 -52.98 16.83
C GLU A 396 3.04 -52.16 16.93
N ALA A 397 4.05 -52.70 17.58
CA ALA A 397 5.33 -52.04 17.76
C ALA A 397 5.98 -51.60 16.40
N THR A 398 5.78 -52.41 15.37
CA THR A 398 6.21 -52.13 14.00
C THR A 398 5.53 -50.91 13.38
N GLN A 399 4.23 -50.75 13.66
CA GLN A 399 3.40 -49.63 13.20
C GLN A 399 3.71 -48.34 13.96
N VAL A 400 3.98 -48.42 15.26
CA VAL A 400 4.47 -47.30 16.07
C VAL A 400 5.80 -46.80 15.53
N LEU A 401 6.75 -47.71 15.23
CA LEU A 401 8.02 -47.36 14.61
C LEU A 401 7.83 -46.71 13.23
N TYR A 402 6.91 -47.25 12.41
CA TYR A 402 6.55 -46.69 11.10
C TYR A 402 6.05 -45.25 11.23
N VAL A 403 5.11 -44.98 12.12
CA VAL A 403 4.57 -43.61 12.37
C VAL A 403 5.70 -42.70 12.86
N ALA A 404 6.58 -43.15 13.73
CA ALA A 404 7.71 -42.40 14.23
C ALA A 404 8.68 -42.00 13.08
N ILE A 405 9.03 -42.97 12.22
CA ILE A 405 9.89 -42.69 11.05
C ILE A 405 9.24 -41.67 10.12
N LEU A 406 7.97 -41.84 9.75
CA LEU A 406 7.30 -40.91 8.87
C LEU A 406 7.16 -39.52 9.51
N THR A 407 6.95 -39.42 10.80
CA THR A 407 6.95 -38.15 11.54
C THR A 407 8.30 -37.41 11.39
N VAL A 408 9.43 -38.14 11.55
CA VAL A 408 10.77 -37.57 11.36
C VAL A 408 10.97 -37.15 9.90
N VAL A 409 10.55 -37.96 8.94
CA VAL A 409 10.67 -37.63 7.50
C VAL A 409 9.84 -36.38 7.16
N ILE A 410 8.59 -36.30 7.59
CA ILE A 410 7.72 -35.14 7.39
C ILE A 410 8.36 -33.88 7.99
N GLY A 411 8.80 -33.95 9.24
CA GLY A 411 9.43 -32.82 9.93
C GLY A 411 10.72 -32.37 9.23
N SER A 412 11.59 -33.32 8.85
CA SER A 412 12.82 -33.05 8.12
C SER A 412 12.57 -32.38 6.77
N PHE A 413 11.55 -32.84 6.03
CA PHE A 413 11.22 -32.28 4.74
C PHE A 413 10.69 -30.85 4.84
N HIS A 414 9.81 -30.57 5.80
CA HIS A 414 9.35 -29.21 6.08
C HIS A 414 10.49 -28.30 6.54
N TYR A 415 11.46 -28.83 7.30
CA TYR A 415 12.63 -28.10 7.72
C TYR A 415 13.56 -27.76 6.55
N LEU A 416 13.85 -28.74 5.66
CA LEU A 416 14.74 -28.54 4.51
C LEU A 416 14.11 -27.60 3.45
N THR A 417 12.80 -27.62 3.29
CA THR A 417 12.07 -26.77 2.33
C THR A 417 11.76 -25.38 2.88
N ARG A 418 12.18 -25.05 4.12
CA ARG A 418 12.10 -23.68 4.61
C ARG A 418 12.99 -22.78 3.75
N ARG A 419 12.48 -21.66 3.25
CA ARG A 419 13.33 -20.64 2.65
C ARG A 419 14.23 -20.05 3.75
N LYS A 420 15.52 -19.92 3.47
CA LYS A 420 16.40 -19.02 4.22
C LYS A 420 15.90 -17.61 3.86
N SER A 421 15.21 -16.95 4.77
CA SER A 421 14.83 -15.53 4.70
C SER A 421 16.10 -14.67 4.83
#